data_821f3caebf8dc95df9c9d79e195855a9
#
_entry.id   821f3caebf8dc95df9c9d79e195855a9
#
_cell.length_a   1.000
_cell.length_b   1.000
_cell.length_c   1.000
_cell.angle_alpha   90.00
_cell.angle_beta   90.00
_cell.angle_gamma   90.00
#
_symmetry.space_group_name_H-M   'P 1'
#
loop_
_entity.id
_entity.type
_entity.pdbx_description
1 polymer ?
#
loop_
_entity_poly.entity_id
_entity_poly.type
_entity_poly.pdbx_seq_one_letter_code
_entity_poly.pdbx_strand_id
1 'polypeptide(L)'
;MEHDETCPEDRVTSNTFIAVRTADHKIIGVIDFRHHINHPILSVWGGHIGYSVRPDERRKGYAKEMLRQNLKNCKDYGLDKVLITCDYNNVGSEKTILANGGLFEKEVVVDGDRIKRYWIHL
;
A
#
# COMPACT_ATOMS: atom_id res chain seq x y z
N MET A 1 0.51 12.88 -6.90
CA MET A 1 0.23 14.32 -6.74
C MET A 1 -0.29 14.60 -5.35
N GLU A 2 0.10 15.72 -4.79
CA GLU A 2 -0.24 16.11 -3.44
C GLU A 2 -1.21 17.28 -3.43
N HIS A 3 -2.22 17.24 -2.54
CA HIS A 3 -3.29 18.25 -2.49
C HIS A 3 -3.60 18.65 -1.04
N ASP A 4 -2.60 19.12 -0.31
CA ASP A 4 -2.74 19.44 1.11
C ASP A 4 -3.84 20.46 1.39
N GLU A 5 -3.86 21.55 0.61
CA GLU A 5 -4.78 22.67 0.84
C GLU A 5 -6.21 22.35 0.46
N THR A 6 -6.46 21.24 -0.26
CA THR A 6 -7.80 20.85 -0.69
C THR A 6 -8.33 19.61 0.00
N CYS A 7 -7.52 18.96 0.84
CA CYS A 7 -7.95 17.76 1.55
C CYS A 7 -8.96 18.10 2.64
N PRO A 8 -10.12 17.39 2.72
CA PRO A 8 -11.02 17.50 3.86
C PRO A 8 -10.32 17.07 5.15
N GLU A 9 -10.81 17.57 6.30
CA GLU A 9 -10.20 17.28 7.60
C GLU A 9 -10.15 15.80 7.94
N ASP A 10 -11.09 14.99 7.43
CA ASP A 10 -11.16 13.57 7.69
C ASP A 10 -10.31 12.73 6.73
N ARG A 11 -9.52 13.37 5.87
CA ARG A 11 -8.62 12.70 4.93
C ARG A 11 -7.17 13.02 5.24
N VAL A 12 -6.30 12.08 4.86
CA VAL A 12 -4.87 12.29 4.94
C VAL A 12 -4.31 12.64 3.57
N THR A 13 -3.23 13.42 3.54
CA THR A 13 -2.52 13.72 2.30
C THR A 13 -1.87 12.46 1.75
N SER A 14 -1.95 12.27 0.45
CA SER A 14 -1.39 11.09 -0.20
C SER A 14 -0.83 11.42 -1.58
N ASN A 15 0.08 10.57 -2.02
CA ASN A 15 0.61 10.58 -3.39
C ASN A 15 0.14 9.30 -4.09
N THR A 16 -0.35 9.46 -5.32
CA THR A 16 -0.77 8.34 -6.15
C THR A 16 0.19 8.18 -7.31
N PHE A 17 0.70 6.98 -7.52
CA PHE A 17 1.62 6.65 -8.59
C PHE A 17 0.99 5.64 -9.53
N ILE A 18 1.23 5.81 -10.83
CA ILE A 18 0.77 4.89 -11.86
C ILE A 18 1.95 4.06 -12.33
N ALA A 19 1.78 2.74 -12.35
CA ALA A 19 2.81 1.84 -12.86
C ALA A 19 2.56 1.60 -14.34
N VAL A 20 3.54 1.94 -15.18
CA VAL A 20 3.46 1.80 -16.64
C VAL A 20 4.55 0.84 -17.11
N ARG A 21 4.16 -0.16 -17.90
CA ARG A 21 5.13 -1.07 -18.51
C ARG A 21 5.80 -0.38 -19.69
N THR A 22 7.13 -0.31 -19.68
CA THR A 22 7.89 0.44 -20.69
C THR A 22 7.83 -0.20 -22.07
N ALA A 23 7.67 -1.51 -22.15
CA ALA A 23 7.68 -2.22 -23.42
C ALA A 23 6.51 -1.80 -24.35
N ASP A 24 5.33 -1.55 -23.82
CA ASP A 24 4.13 -1.24 -24.59
C ASP A 24 3.34 -0.04 -24.06
N HIS A 25 3.88 0.68 -23.08
CA HIS A 25 3.25 1.83 -22.42
C HIS A 25 1.89 1.53 -21.78
N LYS A 26 1.65 0.25 -21.43
CA LYS A 26 0.40 -0.16 -20.80
C LYS A 26 0.41 0.16 -19.31
N ILE A 27 -0.68 0.77 -18.82
CA ILE A 27 -0.86 1.00 -17.39
C ILE A 27 -1.20 -0.35 -16.74
N ILE A 28 -0.36 -0.84 -15.83
CA ILE A 28 -0.52 -2.14 -15.19
C ILE A 28 -1.09 -2.05 -13.78
N GLY A 29 -1.01 -0.89 -13.15
CA GLY A 29 -1.56 -0.74 -11.81
C GLY A 29 -1.38 0.64 -11.25
N VAL A 30 -1.89 0.82 -10.03
CA VAL A 30 -1.74 2.05 -9.26
C VAL A 30 -1.31 1.71 -7.85
N ILE A 31 -0.60 2.64 -7.20
CA ILE A 31 -0.19 2.49 -5.82
C ILE A 31 -0.26 3.85 -5.14
N ASP A 32 -0.85 3.86 -3.94
CA ASP A 32 -0.98 5.06 -3.10
C ASP A 32 -0.02 5.00 -1.94
N PHE A 33 0.56 6.15 -1.62
CA PHE A 33 1.36 6.34 -0.43
C PHE A 33 0.70 7.44 0.40
N ARG A 34 0.16 7.08 1.57
CA ARG A 34 -0.43 8.01 2.53
C ARG A 34 0.66 8.48 3.49
N HIS A 35 0.74 9.80 3.71
CA HIS A 35 1.86 10.39 4.44
C HIS A 35 1.86 10.06 5.93
N HIS A 36 0.67 9.78 6.50
CA HIS A 36 0.55 9.35 7.89
C HIS A 36 -0.71 8.52 8.06
N ILE A 37 -0.82 7.86 9.20
CA ILE A 37 -1.99 7.03 9.52
C ILE A 37 -2.74 7.55 10.75
N ASN A 38 -2.65 8.84 11.05
CA ASN A 38 -3.37 9.48 12.15
C ASN A 38 -4.85 9.70 11.81
N HIS A 39 -5.45 8.71 11.18
CA HIS A 39 -6.84 8.69 10.78
C HIS A 39 -7.47 7.42 11.36
N PRO A 40 -8.69 7.47 11.92
CA PRO A 40 -9.28 6.31 12.58
C PRO A 40 -9.30 5.04 11.72
N ILE A 41 -9.58 5.16 10.43
CA ILE A 41 -9.61 4.01 9.52
C ILE A 41 -8.20 3.52 9.19
N LEU A 42 -7.29 4.44 8.82
CA LEU A 42 -5.94 4.09 8.37
C LEU A 42 -5.10 3.50 9.49
N SER A 43 -5.29 3.94 10.73
CA SER A 43 -4.55 3.39 11.88
C SER A 43 -4.99 1.98 12.24
N VAL A 44 -6.18 1.56 11.81
CA VAL A 44 -6.71 0.23 12.13
C VAL A 44 -6.53 -0.73 10.95
N TRP A 45 -7.00 -0.38 9.76
CA TRP A 45 -6.99 -1.32 8.64
C TRP A 45 -6.57 -0.73 7.28
N GLY A 46 -6.52 0.58 7.13
CA GLY A 46 -6.15 1.20 5.85
C GLY A 46 -4.65 1.24 5.59
N GLY A 47 -3.85 1.55 6.62
CA GLY A 47 -2.40 1.62 6.52
C GLY A 47 -1.88 2.79 5.69
N HIS A 48 -0.55 2.80 5.46
CA HIS A 48 0.13 3.83 4.68
C HIS A 48 0.05 3.59 3.17
N ILE A 49 -0.05 2.33 2.74
CA ILE A 49 0.06 1.98 1.32
C ILE A 49 -1.15 1.18 0.87
N GLY A 50 -1.74 1.59 -0.24
CA GLY A 50 -2.74 0.82 -0.95
C GLY A 50 -2.31 0.64 -2.39
N TYR A 51 -2.59 -0.51 -3.00
CA TYR A 51 -2.20 -0.75 -4.38
C TYR A 51 -3.15 -1.73 -5.06
N SER A 52 -3.18 -1.67 -6.39
CA SER A 52 -3.88 -2.65 -7.20
C SER A 52 -3.18 -2.85 -8.53
N VAL A 53 -3.31 -4.06 -9.08
CA VAL A 53 -2.76 -4.45 -10.39
C VAL A 53 -3.91 -4.90 -11.26
N ARG A 54 -3.88 -4.55 -12.55
CA ARG A 54 -4.91 -4.98 -13.49
C ARG A 54 -5.07 -6.49 -13.44
N PRO A 55 -6.30 -7.01 -13.49
CA PRO A 55 -6.53 -8.47 -13.38
C PRO A 55 -5.74 -9.29 -14.41
N ASP A 56 -5.59 -8.80 -15.64
CA ASP A 56 -4.87 -9.50 -16.71
C ASP A 56 -3.34 -9.40 -16.59
N GLU A 57 -2.84 -8.61 -15.64
CA GLU A 57 -1.40 -8.45 -15.41
C GLU A 57 -0.97 -8.99 -14.05
N ARG A 58 -1.85 -9.69 -13.34
CA ARG A 58 -1.53 -10.27 -12.03
C ARG A 58 -0.64 -11.50 -12.17
N ARG A 59 0.03 -11.86 -11.05
CA ARG A 59 0.91 -13.04 -10.94
C ARG A 59 2.13 -12.97 -11.85
N LYS A 60 2.57 -11.74 -12.20
CA LYS A 60 3.78 -11.49 -13.00
C LYS A 60 4.86 -10.77 -12.21
N GLY A 61 4.64 -10.57 -10.89
CA GLY A 61 5.61 -9.87 -10.05
C GLY A 61 5.49 -8.35 -10.05
N TYR A 62 4.53 -7.78 -10.73
CA TYR A 62 4.38 -6.32 -10.80
C TYR A 62 4.05 -5.70 -9.44
N ALA A 63 3.16 -6.30 -8.66
CA ALA A 63 2.80 -5.78 -7.35
C ALA A 63 4.01 -5.73 -6.43
N LYS A 64 4.84 -6.78 -6.43
CA LYS A 64 6.06 -6.84 -5.64
C LYS A 64 7.02 -5.71 -6.02
N GLU A 65 7.21 -5.46 -7.30
CA GLU A 65 8.10 -4.42 -7.79
C GLU A 65 7.54 -3.03 -7.51
N MET A 66 6.23 -2.84 -7.70
CA MET A 66 5.55 -1.58 -7.39
C MET A 66 5.72 -1.23 -5.91
N LEU A 67 5.50 -2.20 -5.03
CA LEU A 67 5.66 -1.99 -3.61
C LEU A 67 7.12 -1.67 -3.27
N ARG A 68 8.07 -2.42 -3.83
CA ARG A 68 9.49 -2.19 -3.60
C ARG A 68 9.89 -0.75 -3.95
N GLN A 69 9.45 -0.26 -5.11
CA GLN A 69 9.76 1.10 -5.53
C GLN A 69 9.08 2.15 -4.65
N ASN A 70 7.84 1.88 -4.26
CA ASN A 70 7.11 2.83 -3.40
C ASN A 70 7.69 2.91 -1.99
N LEU A 71 8.30 1.84 -1.49
CA LEU A 71 8.99 1.88 -0.20
C LEU A 71 10.16 2.86 -0.21
N LYS A 72 10.83 3.01 -1.35
CA LYS A 72 11.87 4.04 -1.50
C LYS A 72 11.29 5.44 -1.37
N ASN A 73 10.11 5.66 -1.95
CA ASN A 73 9.43 6.95 -1.84
C ASN A 73 9.06 7.24 -0.37
N CYS A 74 8.59 6.23 0.34
CA CYS A 74 8.24 6.38 1.76
C CYS A 74 9.47 6.73 2.60
N LYS A 75 10.60 6.08 2.33
CA LYS A 75 11.85 6.35 3.02
C LYS A 75 12.35 7.77 2.73
N ASP A 76 12.29 8.18 1.47
CA ASP A 76 12.70 9.52 1.06
C ASP A 76 11.83 10.60 1.69
N TYR A 77 10.55 10.29 1.90
CA TYR A 77 9.63 11.19 2.60
C TYR A 77 10.00 11.37 4.08
N GLY A 78 10.67 10.38 4.68
CA GLY A 78 11.11 10.43 6.07
C GLY A 78 10.45 9.43 7.00
N LEU A 79 9.75 8.45 6.48
CA LEU A 79 9.14 7.41 7.32
C LEU A 79 10.18 6.35 7.70
N ASP A 80 10.10 5.87 8.94
CA ASP A 80 10.97 4.79 9.44
C ASP A 80 10.38 3.41 9.15
N LYS A 81 9.06 3.33 9.13
CA LYS A 81 8.32 2.11 8.88
C LYS A 81 6.97 2.44 8.31
N VAL A 82 6.36 1.48 7.62
CA VAL A 82 5.02 1.64 7.05
C VAL A 82 4.13 0.48 7.46
N LEU A 83 2.86 0.79 7.66
CA LEU A 83 1.82 -0.21 7.91
C LEU A 83 1.15 -0.56 6.59
N ILE A 84 1.07 -1.84 6.29
CA ILE A 84 0.35 -2.36 5.12
C ILE A 84 -0.61 -3.43 5.59
N THR A 85 -1.82 -3.41 5.07
CA THR A 85 -2.83 -4.39 5.45
C THR A 85 -3.34 -5.15 4.24
N CYS A 86 -3.87 -6.34 4.48
CA CYS A 86 -4.55 -7.11 3.45
C CYS A 86 -5.64 -7.97 4.07
N ASP A 87 -6.61 -8.36 3.25
CA ASP A 87 -7.64 -9.31 3.69
C ASP A 87 -6.99 -10.65 4.05
N TYR A 88 -7.51 -11.33 5.05
CA TYR A 88 -6.92 -12.58 5.54
C TYR A 88 -6.80 -13.66 4.46
N ASN A 89 -7.70 -13.62 3.46
CA ASN A 89 -7.71 -14.60 2.37
C ASN A 89 -7.00 -14.11 1.10
N ASN A 90 -6.42 -12.90 1.11
CA ASN A 90 -5.71 -12.37 -0.05
C ASN A 90 -4.26 -12.83 -0.04
N VAL A 91 -4.04 -14.07 -0.49
CA VAL A 91 -2.72 -14.71 -0.49
C VAL A 91 -1.72 -13.96 -1.36
N GLY A 92 -2.17 -13.42 -2.49
CA GLY A 92 -1.30 -12.67 -3.39
C GLY A 92 -0.74 -11.41 -2.74
N SER A 93 -1.58 -10.65 -2.05
CA SER A 93 -1.16 -9.44 -1.35
C SER A 93 -0.23 -9.79 -0.18
N GLU A 94 -0.55 -10.83 0.59
CA GLU A 94 0.29 -11.29 1.69
C GLU A 94 1.69 -11.65 1.20
N LYS A 95 1.79 -12.42 0.11
CA LYS A 95 3.09 -12.79 -0.46
C LYS A 95 3.89 -11.58 -0.92
N THR A 96 3.22 -10.60 -1.51
CA THR A 96 3.84 -9.36 -1.94
C THR A 96 4.44 -8.59 -0.76
N ILE A 97 3.69 -8.49 0.34
CA ILE A 97 4.12 -7.80 1.55
C ILE A 97 5.30 -8.54 2.18
N LEU A 98 5.20 -9.85 2.34
CA LEU A 98 6.27 -10.66 2.93
C LEU A 98 7.54 -10.62 2.10
N ALA A 99 7.42 -10.63 0.77
CA ALA A 99 8.57 -10.55 -0.13
C ALA A 99 9.31 -9.21 -0.01
N ASN A 100 8.65 -8.18 0.50
CA ASN A 100 9.24 -6.86 0.74
C ASN A 100 9.63 -6.63 2.20
N GLY A 101 9.71 -7.69 3.00
CA GLY A 101 10.17 -7.59 4.38
C GLY A 101 9.07 -7.33 5.39
N GLY A 102 7.82 -7.58 5.04
CA GLY A 102 6.70 -7.38 5.95
C GLY A 102 6.77 -8.30 7.17
N LEU A 103 6.48 -7.74 8.33
CA LEU A 103 6.41 -8.48 9.60
C LEU A 103 4.98 -8.45 10.09
N PHE A 104 4.39 -9.63 10.28
CA PHE A 104 3.02 -9.75 10.76
C PHE A 104 2.90 -9.18 12.18
N GLU A 105 1.93 -8.30 12.38
CA GLU A 105 1.63 -7.75 13.70
C GLU A 105 0.46 -8.46 14.34
N LYS A 106 -0.71 -8.36 13.71
CA LYS A 106 -1.94 -8.96 14.23
C LYS A 106 -3.03 -8.93 13.17
N GLU A 107 -4.08 -9.67 13.44
CA GLU A 107 -5.31 -9.63 12.66
C GLU A 107 -6.35 -8.80 13.41
N VAL A 108 -7.11 -7.98 12.68
CA VAL A 108 -8.22 -7.21 13.24
C VAL A 108 -9.48 -7.56 12.48
N VAL A 109 -10.63 -7.37 13.12
CA VAL A 109 -11.93 -7.58 12.49
C VAL A 109 -12.63 -6.23 12.36
N VAL A 110 -13.02 -5.88 11.12
CA VAL A 110 -13.71 -4.62 10.83
C VAL A 110 -14.96 -4.97 10.02
N ASP A 111 -16.13 -4.68 10.59
CA ASP A 111 -17.42 -4.96 9.95
C ASP A 111 -17.57 -6.41 9.47
N GLY A 112 -17.01 -7.36 10.24
CA GLY A 112 -17.05 -8.77 9.90
C GLY A 112 -15.91 -9.24 9.01
N ASP A 113 -15.11 -8.35 8.46
CA ASP A 113 -13.96 -8.69 7.63
C ASP A 113 -12.70 -8.86 8.49
N ARG A 114 -11.94 -9.90 8.21
CA ARG A 114 -10.68 -10.16 8.90
C ARG A 114 -9.55 -9.53 8.09
N ILE A 115 -8.78 -8.68 8.73
CA ILE A 115 -7.69 -7.92 8.09
C ILE A 115 -6.39 -8.22 8.81
N LYS A 116 -5.35 -8.60 8.07
CA LYS A 116 -4.01 -8.83 8.60
C LYS A 116 -3.19 -7.55 8.47
N ARG A 117 -2.46 -7.21 9.54
CA ARG A 117 -1.61 -6.02 9.61
C ARG A 117 -0.14 -6.43 9.58
N TYR A 118 0.63 -5.73 8.74
CA TYR A 118 2.06 -5.97 8.58
C TYR A 118 2.82 -4.66 8.66
N TRP A 119 4.00 -4.70 9.27
CA TRP A 119 4.92 -3.56 9.29
C TRP A 119 6.13 -3.87 8.44
N ILE A 120 6.56 -2.89 7.63
CA ILE A 120 7.81 -2.96 6.88
C ILE A 120 8.71 -1.86 7.41
N HIS A 121 9.90 -2.23 7.89
CA HIS A 121 10.92 -1.28 8.35
C HIS A 121 11.74 -0.80 7.17
N LEU A 122 11.97 0.51 7.11
CA LEU A 122 12.64 1.17 5.98
C LEU A 122 14.11 1.48 6.24
#